data_1747056248377fda94fec6f90ae88d48
#
_entry.id   1747056248377fda94fec6f90ae88d48
#
_cell.length_a   1.000
_cell.length_b   1.000
_cell.length_c   1.000
_cell.angle_alpha   90.00
_cell.angle_beta   90.00
_cell.angle_gamma   90.00
#
_symmetry.space_group_name_H-M   'P 1'
#
loop_
_entity.id
_entity.type
_entity.pdbx_description
1 polymer ?
#
loop_
_entity_poly.entity_id
_entity_poly.type
_entity_poly.pdbx_seq_one_letter_code
_entity_poly.pdbx_strand_id
1 'polypeptide(L)'
;MKVKVAAVQPLSIYGENECQNIERALGYIDRAAREGAGYVVFPEGYPGPYTGPLDSAGRLSRHPIEYMREAARARSIYISAGHLSPNPGLAETYFLSHKLIGPDGEILADYHRQQPNHPIFNAYLMGGRYHVLPGNRFELVETDFGKVGLLICSELWVPELSRVYMLMGADILVAPGGGTHGPTKSRSGETWRCVARARAAENVCYVVMNQNIFKPDQRGRTCIASPERMLGEVNEGDGLCCGEFDIGRLDHIRSHYQDEYMLTPPTSPDELVHTRPGQCHDRRPELYGKLVEPQPDAFRYNYHEDGLETFRREYERVQAAPRLGGRS
;
A
#
# COMPACT_ATOMS: atom_id res chain seq x y z
N MET A 1 -7.17 22.27 -4.79
CA MET A 1 -7.49 21.81 -3.41
C MET A 1 -6.26 21.14 -2.85
N LYS A 2 -5.95 21.35 -1.57
CA LYS A 2 -4.73 20.83 -0.93
C LYS A 2 -5.08 19.98 0.28
N VAL A 3 -4.33 18.90 0.49
CA VAL A 3 -4.41 18.07 1.70
C VAL A 3 -3.01 17.65 2.15
N LYS A 4 -2.78 17.66 3.45
CA LYS A 4 -1.58 17.03 4.02
C LYS A 4 -1.88 15.56 4.29
N VAL A 5 -1.05 14.68 3.76
CA VAL A 5 -1.16 13.23 3.92
C VAL A 5 0.00 12.72 4.78
N ALA A 6 -0.30 11.88 5.74
CA ALA A 6 0.68 11.22 6.60
C ALA A 6 0.80 9.74 6.24
N ALA A 7 1.99 9.29 5.91
CA ALA A 7 2.32 7.88 5.71
C ALA A 7 3.02 7.33 6.96
N VAL A 8 2.43 6.33 7.59
CA VAL A 8 2.93 5.76 8.85
C VAL A 8 3.81 4.55 8.57
N GLN A 9 4.95 4.48 9.28
CA GLN A 9 5.83 3.32 9.36
C GLN A 9 5.86 2.83 10.80
N PRO A 10 4.94 1.94 11.20
CA PRO A 10 4.87 1.49 12.58
C PRO A 10 5.87 0.37 12.86
N LEU A 11 6.38 0.33 14.09
CA LEU A 11 6.96 -0.88 14.65
C LEU A 11 5.82 -1.84 15.00
N SER A 12 5.56 -2.77 14.10
CA SER A 12 4.39 -3.64 14.17
C SER A 12 4.63 -4.87 15.03
N ILE A 13 3.60 -5.25 15.76
CA ILE A 13 3.55 -6.45 16.58
C ILE A 13 2.70 -7.48 15.85
N TYR A 14 3.16 -8.71 15.84
CA TYR A 14 2.44 -9.84 15.24
C TYR A 14 2.12 -10.93 16.27
N GLY A 15 1.24 -11.84 15.83
CA GLY A 15 0.83 -12.99 16.60
C GLY A 15 -0.13 -12.62 17.73
N GLU A 16 0.02 -13.27 18.87
CA GLU A 16 -0.93 -13.16 19.99
C GLU A 16 -1.09 -11.75 20.58
N ASN A 17 -0.10 -10.90 20.40
CA ASN A 17 -0.09 -9.53 20.93
C ASN A 17 -0.40 -8.47 19.87
N GLU A 18 -0.84 -8.87 18.70
CA GLU A 18 -1.14 -7.96 17.56
C GLU A 18 -2.16 -6.87 17.92
N CYS A 19 -3.07 -7.14 18.85
CA CYS A 19 -4.03 -6.17 19.35
C CYS A 19 -3.41 -4.88 19.92
N GLN A 20 -2.15 -4.92 20.37
CA GLN A 20 -1.42 -3.74 20.84
C GLN A 20 -1.15 -2.72 19.72
N ASN A 21 -1.23 -3.13 18.45
CA ASN A 21 -1.10 -2.21 17.33
C ASN A 21 -2.21 -1.16 17.29
N ILE A 22 -3.36 -1.40 17.91
CA ILE A 22 -4.47 -0.45 17.94
C ILE A 22 -4.09 0.81 18.70
N GLU A 23 -3.56 0.65 19.92
CA GLU A 23 -3.14 1.80 20.75
C GLU A 23 -2.05 2.61 20.03
N ARG A 24 -1.10 1.92 19.39
CA ARG A 24 -0.07 2.57 18.58
C ARG A 24 -0.66 3.31 17.39
N ALA A 25 -1.63 2.69 16.68
CA ALA A 25 -2.32 3.33 15.57
C ALA A 25 -3.01 4.63 16.00
N LEU A 26 -3.72 4.59 17.12
CA LEU A 26 -4.38 5.78 17.68
C LEU A 26 -3.36 6.88 18.01
N GLY A 27 -2.20 6.51 18.58
CA GLY A 27 -1.09 7.45 18.82
C GLY A 27 -0.54 8.11 17.56
N TYR A 28 -0.39 7.35 16.45
CA TYR A 28 0.01 7.90 15.16
C TYR A 28 -1.06 8.82 14.55
N ILE A 29 -2.34 8.45 14.67
CA ILE A 29 -3.45 9.29 14.20
C ILE A 29 -3.45 10.62 14.94
N ASP A 30 -3.29 10.60 16.27
CA ASP A 30 -3.24 11.81 17.09
C ASP A 30 -2.05 12.69 16.74
N ARG A 31 -0.90 12.09 16.47
CA ARG A 31 0.29 12.81 16.02
C ARG A 31 0.07 13.45 14.65
N ALA A 32 -0.40 12.68 13.68
CA ALA A 32 -0.67 13.16 12.33
C ALA A 32 -1.69 14.31 12.32
N ALA A 33 -2.77 14.19 13.11
CA ALA A 33 -3.79 15.23 13.24
C ALA A 33 -3.20 16.51 13.84
N ARG A 34 -2.34 16.41 14.86
CA ARG A 34 -1.64 17.59 15.42
C ARG A 34 -0.70 18.24 14.40
N GLU A 35 -0.12 17.48 13.50
CA GLU A 35 0.71 17.99 12.40
C GLU A 35 -0.14 18.53 11.22
N GLY A 36 -1.47 18.49 11.34
CA GLY A 36 -2.42 19.02 10.35
C GLY A 36 -2.70 18.08 9.18
N ALA A 37 -2.45 16.78 9.34
CA ALA A 37 -2.81 15.81 8.30
C ALA A 37 -4.34 15.63 8.22
N GLY A 38 -4.88 15.71 6.99
CA GLY A 38 -6.27 15.38 6.70
C GLY A 38 -6.46 13.92 6.26
N TYR A 39 -5.38 13.21 5.99
CA TYR A 39 -5.40 11.81 5.60
C TYR A 39 -4.22 11.04 6.21
N VAL A 40 -4.49 9.92 6.86
CA VAL A 40 -3.49 9.04 7.47
C VAL A 40 -3.53 7.68 6.80
N VAL A 41 -2.37 7.19 6.35
CA VAL A 41 -2.24 5.91 5.66
C VAL A 41 -1.40 4.97 6.51
N PHE A 42 -1.99 3.83 6.89
CA PHE A 42 -1.32 2.73 7.55
C PHE A 42 -0.87 1.66 6.55
N PRO A 43 0.15 0.85 6.87
CA PRO A 43 0.64 -0.18 5.97
C PRO A 43 -0.30 -1.40 5.88
N GLU A 44 0.03 -2.31 4.98
CA GLU A 44 -0.69 -3.56 4.73
C GLU A 44 -0.90 -4.33 6.04
N GLY A 45 -2.14 -4.76 6.28
CA GLY A 45 -2.50 -5.56 7.43
C GLY A 45 -2.40 -4.87 8.80
N TYR A 46 -2.22 -3.54 8.83
CA TYR A 46 -2.12 -2.79 10.08
C TYR A 46 -3.38 -1.93 10.30
N PRO A 47 -3.98 -1.87 11.50
CA PRO A 47 -3.51 -2.44 12.77
C PRO A 47 -3.81 -3.93 12.97
N GLY A 48 -4.43 -4.61 12.02
CA GLY A 48 -4.69 -6.04 12.09
C GLY A 48 -6.18 -6.41 12.19
N PRO A 49 -6.49 -7.67 12.41
CA PRO A 49 -5.57 -8.80 12.51
C PRO A 49 -4.91 -9.14 11.15
N TYR A 50 -3.64 -9.50 11.17
CA TYR A 50 -2.87 -9.83 9.96
C TYR A 50 -2.18 -11.19 10.03
N THR A 51 -1.55 -11.52 11.16
CA THR A 51 -0.78 -12.75 11.33
C THR A 51 -1.18 -13.58 12.53
N GLY A 52 -1.92 -13.00 13.47
CA GLY A 52 -2.41 -13.70 14.65
C GLY A 52 -3.57 -14.62 14.31
N PRO A 53 -3.89 -15.57 15.20
CA PRO A 53 -5.20 -16.18 15.15
C PRO A 53 -6.22 -15.07 15.11
N LEU A 54 -7.19 -15.16 14.22
CA LEU A 54 -8.29 -14.20 14.13
C LEU A 54 -9.00 -14.04 15.47
N ASP A 55 -8.83 -15.04 16.35
CA ASP A 55 -9.22 -15.03 17.76
C ASP A 55 -8.40 -14.05 18.64
N SER A 56 -7.26 -13.56 18.19
CA SER A 56 -6.59 -12.46 18.91
C SER A 56 -7.42 -11.18 18.87
N ALA A 57 -8.24 -11.02 17.83
CA ALA A 57 -9.32 -10.04 17.81
C ALA A 57 -10.42 -10.34 18.85
N GLY A 58 -10.61 -11.60 19.25
CA GLY A 58 -11.54 -12.01 20.31
C GLY A 58 -11.15 -11.54 21.72
N ARG A 59 -9.91 -11.05 21.93
CA ARG A 59 -9.51 -10.35 23.15
C ARG A 59 -9.96 -8.90 23.17
N LEU A 60 -10.40 -8.39 22.02
CA LEU A 60 -10.93 -7.05 21.88
C LEU A 60 -12.44 -7.13 21.87
N SER A 61 -13.09 -6.18 22.53
CA SER A 61 -14.55 -6.06 22.52
C SER A 61 -15.11 -5.73 21.13
N ARG A 62 -14.26 -5.28 20.21
CA ARG A 62 -14.62 -4.85 18.85
C ARG A 62 -13.48 -5.11 17.86
N HIS A 63 -13.83 -5.22 16.58
CA HIS A 63 -12.85 -5.36 15.50
C HIS A 63 -11.92 -4.13 15.41
N PRO A 64 -10.60 -4.28 15.13
CA PRO A 64 -9.65 -3.16 15.02
C PRO A 64 -10.10 -2.02 14.10
N ILE A 65 -10.78 -2.34 13.01
CA ILE A 65 -11.31 -1.33 12.07
C ILE A 65 -12.34 -0.39 12.74
N GLU A 66 -13.10 -0.85 13.71
CA GLU A 66 -14.07 -0.01 14.42
C GLU A 66 -13.37 1.11 15.22
N TYR A 67 -12.20 0.83 15.79
CA TYR A 67 -11.38 1.86 16.44
C TYR A 67 -10.87 2.89 15.42
N MET A 68 -10.52 2.44 14.20
CA MET A 68 -10.09 3.35 13.13
C MET A 68 -11.25 4.23 12.65
N ARG A 69 -12.46 3.69 12.54
CA ARG A 69 -13.68 4.43 12.19
C ARG A 69 -14.00 5.52 13.24
N GLU A 70 -13.89 5.18 14.52
CA GLU A 70 -14.10 6.15 15.60
C GLU A 70 -13.03 7.24 15.61
N ALA A 71 -11.76 6.88 15.40
CA ALA A 71 -10.68 7.84 15.33
C ALA A 71 -10.83 8.80 14.13
N ALA A 72 -11.23 8.28 12.97
CA ALA A 72 -11.53 9.08 11.78
C ALA A 72 -12.61 10.13 12.08
N ARG A 73 -13.72 9.69 12.67
CA ARG A 73 -14.83 10.58 13.08
C ARG A 73 -14.39 11.61 14.13
N ALA A 74 -13.67 11.16 15.16
CA ALA A 74 -13.26 12.03 16.26
C ALA A 74 -12.27 13.14 15.84
N ARG A 75 -11.52 12.93 14.75
CA ARG A 75 -10.53 13.88 14.23
C ARG A 75 -10.97 14.54 12.92
N SER A 76 -12.11 14.12 12.34
CA SER A 76 -12.60 14.56 11.02
C SER A 76 -11.53 14.40 9.94
N ILE A 77 -10.87 13.24 9.87
CA ILE A 77 -9.82 12.91 8.91
C ILE A 77 -10.10 11.60 8.20
N TYR A 78 -9.51 11.44 7.02
CA TYR A 78 -9.52 10.16 6.31
C TYR A 78 -8.47 9.23 6.91
N ILE A 79 -8.77 7.93 6.96
CA ILE A 79 -7.84 6.89 7.42
C ILE A 79 -7.86 5.71 6.45
N SER A 80 -6.68 5.27 6.01
CA SER A 80 -6.54 3.96 5.34
C SER A 80 -5.88 2.97 6.29
N ALA A 81 -6.52 1.80 6.46
CA ALA A 81 -6.08 0.75 7.38
C ALA A 81 -6.34 -0.64 6.82
N GLY A 82 -5.45 -1.58 7.13
CA GLY A 82 -5.46 -2.93 6.58
C GLY A 82 -5.73 -4.02 7.62
N HIS A 83 -6.31 -5.11 7.16
CA HIS A 83 -6.51 -6.34 7.92
C HIS A 83 -6.75 -7.54 7.00
N LEU A 84 -6.79 -8.74 7.57
CA LEU A 84 -7.34 -9.90 6.88
C LEU A 84 -8.86 -9.90 6.99
N SER A 85 -9.53 -9.96 5.86
CA SER A 85 -10.98 -10.03 5.77
C SER A 85 -11.40 -11.48 5.49
N PRO A 86 -12.22 -12.11 6.34
CA PRO A 86 -12.69 -13.47 6.08
C PRO A 86 -13.59 -13.49 4.83
N ASN A 87 -13.47 -14.56 4.04
CA ASN A 87 -14.37 -14.83 2.95
C ASN A 87 -15.66 -15.49 3.49
N PRO A 88 -16.82 -14.85 3.38
CA PRO A 88 -18.04 -15.42 3.91
C PRO A 88 -18.52 -16.68 3.17
N GLY A 89 -18.02 -16.89 1.94
CA GLY A 89 -18.43 -18.00 1.09
C GLY A 89 -17.58 -19.27 1.22
N LEU A 90 -16.40 -19.19 1.86
CA LEU A 90 -15.48 -20.33 1.94
C LEU A 90 -14.64 -20.28 3.21
N ALA A 91 -14.79 -21.26 4.08
CA ALA A 91 -14.06 -21.37 5.34
C ALA A 91 -12.52 -21.37 5.11
N GLU A 92 -11.79 -20.86 6.09
CA GLU A 92 -10.32 -20.77 6.08
C GLU A 92 -9.72 -19.98 4.91
N THR A 93 -10.53 -19.23 4.19
CA THR A 93 -10.07 -18.34 3.13
C THR A 93 -10.28 -16.87 3.48
N TYR A 94 -9.35 -16.02 3.06
CA TYR A 94 -9.29 -14.61 3.42
C TYR A 94 -8.88 -13.76 2.23
N PHE A 95 -9.20 -12.47 2.34
CA PHE A 95 -8.65 -11.44 1.49
C PHE A 95 -7.67 -10.57 2.29
N LEU A 96 -6.58 -10.18 1.70
CA LEU A 96 -5.80 -9.04 2.18
C LEU A 96 -6.59 -7.79 1.83
N SER A 97 -7.18 -7.19 2.85
CA SER A 97 -8.08 -6.05 2.73
C SER A 97 -7.38 -4.77 3.16
N HIS A 98 -7.61 -3.69 2.42
CA HIS A 98 -7.25 -2.34 2.82
C HIS A 98 -8.45 -1.43 2.63
N LYS A 99 -8.87 -0.79 3.72
CA LYS A 99 -10.07 0.05 3.76
C LYS A 99 -9.68 1.52 3.70
N LEU A 100 -10.47 2.30 2.96
CA LEU A 100 -10.48 3.75 3.08
C LEU A 100 -11.70 4.16 3.91
N ILE A 101 -11.46 4.88 4.99
CA ILE A 101 -12.46 5.34 5.95
C ILE A 101 -12.56 6.85 5.83
N GLY A 102 -13.78 7.36 5.70
CA GLY A 102 -14.07 8.80 5.61
C GLY A 102 -14.05 9.52 6.96
N PRO A 103 -14.07 10.86 6.95
CA PRO A 103 -14.03 11.68 8.17
C PRO A 103 -15.29 11.55 9.05
N ASP A 104 -16.35 10.97 8.52
CA ASP A 104 -17.56 10.58 9.25
C ASP A 104 -17.47 9.18 9.86
N GLY A 105 -16.37 8.45 9.62
CA GLY A 105 -16.14 7.08 10.04
C GLY A 105 -16.78 6.03 9.14
N GLU A 106 -17.35 6.41 7.98
CA GLU A 106 -17.89 5.44 7.04
C GLU A 106 -16.79 4.79 6.19
N ILE A 107 -16.96 3.50 5.88
CA ILE A 107 -16.04 2.78 5.00
C ILE A 107 -16.40 3.11 3.55
N LEU A 108 -15.54 3.89 2.89
CA LEU A 108 -15.73 4.35 1.53
C LEU A 108 -15.26 3.33 0.50
N ALA A 109 -14.27 2.51 0.85
CA ALA A 109 -13.78 1.40 0.03
C ALA A 109 -13.27 0.25 0.90
N ASP A 110 -13.37 -0.96 0.36
CA ASP A 110 -12.78 -2.18 0.92
C ASP A 110 -12.06 -2.93 -0.21
N TYR A 111 -10.82 -2.53 -0.46
CA TYR A 111 -10.02 -3.09 -1.52
C TYR A 111 -9.41 -4.42 -1.09
N HIS A 112 -9.63 -5.43 -1.90
CA HIS A 112 -9.00 -6.74 -1.76
C HIS A 112 -7.83 -6.87 -2.74
N ARG A 113 -6.67 -7.24 -2.25
CA ARG A 113 -5.47 -7.41 -3.06
C ARG A 113 -5.72 -8.34 -4.23
N GLN A 114 -5.54 -7.87 -5.47
CA GLN A 114 -5.82 -8.63 -6.69
C GLN A 114 -4.67 -9.58 -7.06
N GLN A 115 -3.44 -9.18 -6.73
CA GLN A 115 -2.25 -9.98 -6.98
C GLN A 115 -1.56 -10.32 -5.66
N PRO A 116 -2.09 -11.29 -4.89
CA PRO A 116 -1.44 -11.76 -3.68
C PRO A 116 -0.05 -12.28 -4.02
N ASN A 117 0.88 -12.08 -3.10
CA ASN A 117 2.20 -12.68 -3.20
C ASN A 117 2.09 -14.19 -3.29
N HIS A 118 3.20 -14.82 -3.71
CA HIS A 118 3.29 -16.27 -3.68
C HIS A 118 2.71 -16.80 -2.36
N PRO A 119 1.79 -17.72 -2.39
CA PRO A 119 1.01 -18.15 -1.23
C PRO A 119 1.85 -18.70 -0.08
N ILE A 120 3.04 -19.27 -0.35
CA ILE A 120 4.00 -19.65 0.69
C ILE A 120 4.30 -18.45 1.60
N PHE A 121 4.42 -17.25 1.04
CA PHE A 121 4.66 -16.04 1.83
C PHE A 121 3.45 -15.69 2.71
N ASN A 122 2.26 -15.72 2.15
CA ASN A 122 1.05 -15.41 2.91
C ASN A 122 0.75 -16.48 3.97
N ALA A 123 0.89 -17.74 3.63
CA ALA A 123 0.70 -18.83 4.58
C ALA A 123 1.78 -18.83 5.68
N TYR A 124 3.01 -18.41 5.39
CA TYR A 124 4.05 -18.19 6.40
C TYR A 124 3.63 -17.15 7.44
N LEU A 125 3.17 -15.99 6.96
CA LEU A 125 2.71 -14.91 7.84
C LEU A 125 1.52 -15.32 8.72
N MET A 126 0.68 -16.24 8.23
CA MET A 126 -0.56 -16.65 8.85
C MET A 126 -0.49 -18.01 9.58
N GLY A 127 0.73 -18.51 9.82
CA GLY A 127 0.92 -19.79 10.50
C GLY A 127 0.46 -21.02 9.70
N GLY A 128 0.35 -20.92 8.40
CA GLY A 128 0.10 -22.04 7.48
C GLY A 128 -1.33 -22.56 7.42
N ARG A 129 -2.30 -21.88 8.04
CA ARG A 129 -3.67 -22.39 8.15
C ARG A 129 -4.68 -21.76 7.19
N TYR A 130 -4.32 -20.65 6.56
CA TYR A 130 -5.29 -19.85 5.82
C TYR A 130 -4.83 -19.60 4.39
N HIS A 131 -5.80 -19.58 3.47
CA HIS A 131 -5.59 -19.25 2.07
C HIS A 131 -6.00 -17.80 1.79
N VAL A 132 -5.11 -17.03 1.18
CA VAL A 132 -5.44 -15.68 0.71
C VAL A 132 -5.88 -15.76 -0.74
N LEU A 133 -7.09 -15.31 -0.99
CA LEU A 133 -7.67 -15.24 -2.32
C LEU A 133 -7.39 -13.90 -2.98
N PRO A 134 -7.25 -13.87 -4.32
CA PRO A 134 -7.17 -12.62 -5.05
C PRO A 134 -8.50 -11.88 -5.05
N GLY A 135 -8.45 -10.55 -4.91
CA GLY A 135 -9.56 -9.66 -5.24
C GLY A 135 -9.82 -9.63 -6.75
N ASN A 136 -10.91 -9.00 -7.16
CA ASN A 136 -11.35 -8.99 -8.56
C ASN A 136 -11.86 -7.64 -9.06
N ARG A 137 -11.65 -6.56 -8.32
CA ARG A 137 -12.15 -5.23 -8.69
C ARG A 137 -11.19 -4.11 -8.27
N PHE A 138 -11.20 -3.04 -9.03
CA PHE A 138 -10.57 -1.79 -8.68
C PHE A 138 -11.51 -0.96 -7.81
N GLU A 139 -10.96 -0.33 -6.77
CA GLU A 139 -11.68 0.59 -5.90
C GLU A 139 -11.12 2.01 -6.11
N LEU A 140 -11.89 2.89 -6.74
CA LEU A 140 -11.59 4.29 -6.89
C LEU A 140 -12.59 5.11 -6.09
N VAL A 141 -12.11 5.89 -5.13
CA VAL A 141 -12.94 6.67 -4.21
C VAL A 141 -12.79 8.15 -4.50
N GLU A 142 -13.90 8.84 -4.68
CA GLU A 142 -13.92 10.29 -4.68
C GLU A 142 -13.87 10.82 -3.24
N THR A 143 -12.92 11.70 -2.98
CA THR A 143 -12.74 12.37 -1.69
C THR A 143 -12.78 13.88 -1.89
N ASP A 144 -12.83 14.63 -0.78
CA ASP A 144 -12.79 16.10 -0.82
C ASP A 144 -11.50 16.66 -1.44
N PHE A 145 -10.46 15.85 -1.59
CA PHE A 145 -9.14 16.28 -2.06
C PHE A 145 -8.64 15.48 -3.29
N GLY A 146 -9.53 14.83 -4.03
CA GLY A 146 -9.18 14.08 -5.24
C GLY A 146 -9.59 12.62 -5.19
N LYS A 147 -9.30 11.87 -6.26
CA LYS A 147 -9.68 10.47 -6.44
C LYS A 147 -8.57 9.55 -5.97
N VAL A 148 -8.88 8.70 -5.01
CA VAL A 148 -7.93 7.76 -4.38
C VAL A 148 -8.13 6.36 -4.93
N GLY A 149 -7.09 5.80 -5.55
CA GLY A 149 -6.99 4.40 -5.94
C GLY A 149 -6.18 3.60 -4.93
N LEU A 150 -6.63 2.38 -4.64
CA LEU A 150 -6.01 1.49 -3.64
C LEU A 150 -5.29 0.33 -4.32
N LEU A 151 -4.04 0.13 -3.96
CA LEU A 151 -3.20 -1.03 -4.26
C LEU A 151 -2.69 -1.61 -2.94
N ILE A 152 -2.15 -2.82 -2.96
CA ILE A 152 -1.50 -3.40 -1.78
C ILE A 152 -0.11 -3.94 -2.15
N CYS A 153 0.92 -3.39 -1.52
CA CYS A 153 2.28 -3.91 -1.50
C CYS A 153 2.89 -4.07 -2.91
N SER A 154 3.27 -5.29 -3.29
CA SER A 154 3.92 -5.58 -4.57
C SER A 154 3.04 -5.32 -5.80
N GLU A 155 1.77 -5.04 -5.64
CA GLU A 155 0.93 -4.55 -6.73
C GLU A 155 1.45 -3.25 -7.33
N LEU A 156 2.15 -2.43 -6.54
CA LEU A 156 2.84 -1.24 -7.03
C LEU A 156 3.93 -1.57 -8.09
N TRP A 157 4.48 -2.80 -8.06
CA TRP A 157 5.45 -3.26 -9.06
C TRP A 157 4.83 -3.62 -10.40
N VAL A 158 3.51 -3.80 -10.44
CA VAL A 158 2.75 -4.13 -11.64
C VAL A 158 2.29 -2.82 -12.29
N PRO A 159 2.96 -2.36 -13.35
CA PRO A 159 2.67 -1.05 -13.94
C PRO A 159 1.24 -0.95 -14.48
N GLU A 160 0.68 -2.06 -14.94
CA GLU A 160 -0.66 -2.16 -15.50
C GLU A 160 -1.72 -1.74 -14.47
N LEU A 161 -1.59 -2.18 -13.21
CA LEU A 161 -2.55 -1.84 -12.16
C LEU A 161 -2.58 -0.33 -11.89
N SER A 162 -1.39 0.27 -11.76
CA SER A 162 -1.27 1.72 -11.60
C SER A 162 -1.81 2.47 -12.82
N ARG A 163 -1.57 1.93 -14.02
CA ARG A 163 -2.05 2.52 -15.28
C ARG A 163 -3.57 2.45 -15.41
N VAL A 164 -4.19 1.37 -14.97
CA VAL A 164 -5.65 1.26 -14.96
C VAL A 164 -6.25 2.32 -14.04
N TYR A 165 -5.73 2.50 -12.84
CA TYR A 165 -6.18 3.57 -11.94
C TYR A 165 -6.03 4.96 -12.55
N MET A 166 -4.91 5.24 -13.22
CA MET A 166 -4.73 6.51 -13.93
C MET A 166 -5.82 6.72 -15.01
N LEU A 167 -6.12 5.65 -15.78
CA LEU A 167 -7.17 5.70 -16.80
C LEU A 167 -8.58 5.88 -16.21
N MET A 168 -8.80 5.41 -14.97
CA MET A 168 -10.02 5.67 -14.21
C MET A 168 -10.06 7.10 -13.64
N GLY A 169 -8.95 7.84 -13.72
CA GLY A 169 -8.85 9.22 -13.26
C GLY A 169 -8.32 9.39 -11.84
N ALA A 170 -7.55 8.42 -11.31
CA ALA A 170 -6.94 8.53 -9.99
C ALA A 170 -5.95 9.70 -9.91
N ASP A 171 -6.04 10.47 -8.83
CA ASP A 171 -5.11 11.53 -8.47
C ASP A 171 -4.07 11.03 -7.48
N ILE A 172 -4.43 10.04 -6.69
CA ILE A 172 -3.63 9.49 -5.61
C ILE A 172 -3.67 7.96 -5.70
N LEU A 173 -2.51 7.32 -5.64
CA LEU A 173 -2.38 5.88 -5.46
C LEU A 173 -1.84 5.60 -4.06
N VAL A 174 -2.54 4.79 -3.31
CA VAL A 174 -2.14 4.30 -1.99
C VAL A 174 -1.73 2.84 -2.13
N ALA A 175 -0.49 2.52 -1.78
CA ALA A 175 0.09 1.20 -1.94
C ALA A 175 0.79 0.74 -0.63
N PRO A 176 0.03 0.46 0.43
CA PRO A 176 0.55 -0.02 1.70
C PRO A 176 1.23 -1.37 1.56
N GLY A 177 2.42 -1.50 2.11
CA GLY A 177 3.21 -2.73 2.05
C GLY A 177 3.33 -3.44 3.39
N GLY A 178 3.48 -4.77 3.32
CA GLY A 178 3.57 -5.65 4.50
C GLY A 178 4.90 -5.56 5.25
N GLY A 179 5.91 -4.97 4.64
CA GLY A 179 7.26 -4.95 5.21
C GLY A 179 8.10 -6.17 4.85
N THR A 180 9.32 -6.23 5.35
CA THR A 180 10.21 -7.38 5.18
C THR A 180 10.88 -7.76 6.50
N HIS A 181 11.07 -9.06 6.68
CA HIS A 181 11.88 -9.61 7.77
C HIS A 181 13.37 -9.69 7.43
N GLY A 182 13.79 -9.07 6.32
CA GLY A 182 15.17 -9.10 5.84
C GLY A 182 16.16 -8.36 6.74
N PRO A 183 17.47 -8.40 6.39
CA PRO A 183 18.50 -7.71 7.14
C PRO A 183 18.20 -6.22 7.29
N THR A 184 18.50 -5.65 8.44
CA THR A 184 18.28 -4.24 8.76
C THR A 184 18.93 -3.26 7.77
N LYS A 185 19.98 -3.69 7.07
CA LYS A 185 20.75 -2.88 6.10
C LYS A 185 20.43 -3.21 4.62
N SER A 186 19.28 -3.79 4.32
CA SER A 186 18.88 -4.09 2.95
C SER A 186 18.68 -2.81 2.11
N ARG A 187 19.27 -2.78 0.90
CA ARG A 187 19.06 -1.70 -0.08
C ARG A 187 17.73 -1.79 -0.82
N SER A 188 16.92 -2.79 -0.53
CA SER A 188 15.62 -2.98 -1.20
C SER A 188 14.67 -1.78 -1.05
N GLY A 189 14.86 -0.96 0.00
CA GLY A 189 14.13 0.29 0.19
C GLY A 189 14.31 1.28 -0.95
N GLU A 190 15.51 1.41 -1.47
CA GLU A 190 15.81 2.30 -2.60
C GLU A 190 15.03 1.90 -3.85
N THR A 191 15.00 0.60 -4.17
CA THR A 191 14.25 0.08 -5.32
C THR A 191 12.76 0.34 -5.18
N TRP A 192 12.18 0.13 -3.99
CA TRP A 192 10.77 0.44 -3.73
C TRP A 192 10.45 1.93 -3.92
N ARG A 193 11.32 2.82 -3.46
CA ARG A 193 11.16 4.26 -3.67
C ARG A 193 11.30 4.65 -5.14
N CYS A 194 12.24 4.03 -5.87
CA CYS A 194 12.33 4.20 -7.33
C CYS A 194 11.04 3.79 -8.02
N VAL A 195 10.44 2.65 -7.64
CA VAL A 195 9.16 2.21 -8.20
C VAL A 195 8.05 3.20 -7.85
N ALA A 196 7.91 3.63 -6.60
CA ALA A 196 6.92 4.62 -6.20
C ALA A 196 7.07 5.93 -7.01
N ARG A 197 8.30 6.39 -7.17
CA ARG A 197 8.62 7.58 -7.95
C ARG A 197 8.26 7.41 -9.42
N ALA A 198 8.59 6.25 -10.03
CA ALA A 198 8.24 5.94 -11.41
C ALA A 198 6.72 5.94 -11.61
N ARG A 199 5.97 5.28 -10.70
CA ARG A 199 4.50 5.27 -10.79
C ARG A 199 3.91 6.66 -10.68
N ALA A 200 4.44 7.50 -9.79
CA ALA A 200 3.99 8.88 -9.65
C ALA A 200 4.24 9.69 -10.95
N ALA A 201 5.45 9.58 -11.51
CA ALA A 201 5.83 10.33 -12.70
C ALA A 201 5.07 9.88 -13.96
N GLU A 202 5.04 8.57 -14.25
CA GLU A 202 4.45 8.04 -15.48
C GLU A 202 2.92 8.11 -15.52
N ASN A 203 2.25 8.21 -14.35
CA ASN A 203 0.81 8.29 -14.25
C ASN A 203 0.32 9.69 -13.85
N VAL A 204 1.23 10.63 -13.61
CA VAL A 204 0.95 12.00 -13.16
C VAL A 204 -0.01 11.98 -11.97
N CYS A 205 0.39 11.31 -10.90
CA CYS A 205 -0.39 11.17 -9.67
C CYS A 205 0.52 11.20 -8.44
N TYR A 206 -0.07 11.42 -7.27
CA TYR A 206 0.64 11.19 -6.01
C TYR A 206 0.67 9.69 -5.68
N VAL A 207 1.75 9.24 -5.04
CA VAL A 207 1.88 7.86 -4.58
C VAL A 207 2.27 7.85 -3.11
N VAL A 208 1.49 7.15 -2.29
CA VAL A 208 1.82 6.84 -0.90
C VAL A 208 2.21 5.38 -0.83
N MET A 209 3.45 5.10 -0.48
CA MET A 209 3.95 3.76 -0.23
C MET A 209 4.53 3.70 1.18
N ASN A 210 3.94 2.89 2.04
CA ASN A 210 4.39 2.73 3.41
C ASN A 210 4.49 1.26 3.80
N GLN A 211 5.22 0.97 4.87
CA GLN A 211 5.50 -0.41 5.27
C GLN A 211 5.60 -0.57 6.78
N ASN A 212 5.29 -1.79 7.23
CA ASN A 212 5.61 -2.23 8.58
C ASN A 212 7.13 -2.41 8.76
N ILE A 213 7.63 -2.14 9.94
CA ILE A 213 8.91 -2.63 10.42
C ILE A 213 8.69 -3.54 11.62
N PHE A 214 9.61 -4.47 11.84
CA PHE A 214 9.51 -5.51 12.87
C PHE A 214 10.64 -5.46 13.89
N LYS A 215 11.60 -4.57 13.67
CA LYS A 215 12.71 -4.28 14.57
C LYS A 215 12.95 -2.78 14.65
N PRO A 216 13.31 -2.24 15.83
CA PRO A 216 13.48 -0.80 16.00
C PRO A 216 14.54 -0.15 15.11
N ASP A 217 15.58 -0.93 14.74
CA ASP A 217 16.69 -0.49 13.90
C ASP A 217 16.53 -0.87 12.41
N GLN A 218 15.34 -1.36 12.04
CA GLN A 218 15.08 -1.76 10.66
C GLN A 218 14.94 -0.54 9.75
N ARG A 219 15.60 -0.59 8.58
CA ARG A 219 15.39 0.40 7.54
C ARG A 219 14.00 0.28 6.95
N GLY A 220 13.31 1.41 6.95
CA GLY A 220 12.01 1.53 6.32
C GLY A 220 12.08 1.82 4.82
N ARG A 221 10.91 1.79 4.21
CA ARG A 221 10.72 2.07 2.77
C ARG A 221 9.62 3.08 2.56
N THR A 222 9.02 3.55 3.66
CA THR A 222 7.90 4.49 3.61
C THR A 222 8.30 5.76 2.90
N CYS A 223 7.49 6.13 1.92
CA CYS A 223 7.66 7.37 1.18
C CYS A 223 6.35 7.91 0.61
N ILE A 224 6.37 9.19 0.32
CA ILE A 224 5.32 9.91 -0.40
C ILE A 224 5.99 10.55 -1.62
N ALA A 225 5.50 10.22 -2.82
CA ALA A 225 6.02 10.73 -4.07
C ALA A 225 4.97 11.58 -4.81
N SER A 226 5.42 12.67 -5.40
CA SER A 226 4.68 13.42 -6.43
C SER A 226 5.22 13.07 -7.82
N PRO A 227 4.57 13.50 -8.90
CA PRO A 227 5.13 13.39 -10.25
C PRO A 227 6.51 14.05 -10.37
N GLU A 228 6.78 15.07 -9.58
CA GLU A 228 7.98 15.91 -9.68
C GLU A 228 9.10 15.47 -8.72
N ARG A 229 8.77 15.04 -7.49
CA ARG A 229 9.77 14.76 -6.44
C ARG A 229 9.24 13.86 -5.33
N MET A 230 10.14 13.43 -4.48
CA MET A 230 9.79 12.85 -3.18
C MET A 230 9.34 13.97 -2.24
N LEU A 231 8.21 13.77 -1.56
CA LEU A 231 7.64 14.73 -0.61
C LEU A 231 7.96 14.38 0.84
N GLY A 232 8.17 13.10 1.12
CA GLY A 232 8.51 12.63 2.47
C GLY A 232 9.02 11.20 2.46
N GLU A 233 9.87 10.87 3.43
CA GLU A 233 10.45 9.54 3.63
C GLU A 233 10.63 9.24 5.12
N VAL A 234 10.46 7.96 5.49
CA VAL A 234 10.92 7.42 6.77
C VAL A 234 12.00 6.39 6.50
N ASN A 235 13.24 6.69 6.91
CA ASN A 235 14.41 5.89 6.57
C ASN A 235 14.72 4.79 7.57
N GLU A 236 14.60 5.07 8.86
CA GLU A 236 14.97 4.15 9.94
C GLU A 236 13.97 4.27 11.09
N GLY A 237 13.73 3.14 11.74
CA GLY A 237 12.85 3.07 12.90
C GLY A 237 11.37 3.33 12.57
N ASP A 238 10.59 3.42 13.62
CA ASP A 238 9.18 3.76 13.51
C ASP A 238 8.96 5.28 13.42
N GLY A 239 7.89 5.67 12.74
CA GLY A 239 7.57 7.07 12.54
C GLY A 239 6.50 7.32 11.50
N LEU A 240 6.40 8.57 11.11
CA LEU A 240 5.58 8.98 9.97
C LEU A 240 6.30 10.09 9.18
N CYS A 241 6.00 10.19 7.90
CA CYS A 241 6.34 11.34 7.09
C CYS A 241 5.07 11.96 6.53
N CYS A 242 5.12 13.28 6.26
CA CYS A 242 4.01 14.00 5.65
C CYS A 242 4.39 14.55 4.28
N GLY A 243 3.37 14.65 3.40
CA GLY A 243 3.46 15.33 2.12
C GLY A 243 2.21 16.15 1.86
N GLU A 244 2.35 17.32 1.25
CA GLU A 244 1.20 18.11 0.78
C GLU A 244 0.84 17.70 -0.64
N PHE A 245 -0.42 17.33 -0.88
CA PHE A 245 -0.97 17.06 -2.19
C PHE A 245 -1.76 18.26 -2.66
N ASP A 246 -1.46 18.71 -3.86
CA ASP A 246 -2.15 19.82 -4.54
C ASP A 246 -2.72 19.33 -5.86
N ILE A 247 -4.03 19.10 -5.92
CA ILE A 247 -4.70 18.60 -7.11
C ILE A 247 -4.66 19.63 -8.25
N GLY A 248 -4.70 20.92 -7.93
CA GLY A 248 -4.52 21.96 -8.94
C GLY A 248 -3.14 21.87 -9.62
N ARG A 249 -2.11 21.45 -8.89
CA ARG A 249 -0.79 21.20 -9.49
C ARG A 249 -0.80 20.00 -10.43
N LEU A 250 -1.48 18.90 -10.07
CA LEU A 250 -1.65 17.76 -10.99
C LEU A 250 -2.38 18.14 -12.28
N ASP A 251 -3.46 18.89 -12.15
CA ASP A 251 -4.24 19.35 -13.30
C ASP A 251 -3.39 20.26 -14.21
N HIS A 252 -2.56 21.12 -13.60
CA HIS A 252 -1.61 21.93 -14.35
C HIS A 252 -0.61 21.05 -15.12
N ILE A 253 0.03 20.08 -14.48
CA ILE A 253 0.97 19.17 -15.12
C ILE A 253 0.31 18.37 -16.25
N ARG A 254 -0.92 17.89 -16.04
CA ARG A 254 -1.69 17.12 -17.03
C ARG A 254 -2.12 17.93 -18.26
N SER A 255 -2.29 19.23 -18.11
CA SER A 255 -2.82 20.11 -19.16
C SER A 255 -1.76 20.95 -19.87
N HIS A 256 -0.56 21.09 -19.31
CA HIS A 256 0.50 21.94 -19.86
C HIS A 256 1.67 21.11 -20.38
N TYR A 257 2.15 21.48 -21.57
CA TYR A 257 3.34 20.86 -22.15
C TYR A 257 4.59 21.52 -21.56
N GLN A 258 5.35 20.76 -20.83
CA GLN A 258 6.60 21.17 -20.21
C GLN A 258 7.76 20.36 -20.79
N ASP A 259 8.55 21.00 -21.65
CA ASP A 259 9.73 20.41 -22.28
C ASP A 259 10.73 21.55 -22.49
N GLU A 260 12.02 21.27 -22.36
CA GLU A 260 13.08 22.28 -22.57
C GLU A 260 13.05 22.94 -23.96
N TYR A 261 12.43 22.30 -24.95
CA TYR A 261 12.29 22.80 -26.31
C TYR A 261 10.97 23.55 -26.57
N MET A 262 10.12 23.73 -25.54
CA MET A 262 8.73 24.01 -25.77
C MET A 262 8.13 25.27 -25.17
N LEU A 263 6.88 25.42 -25.51
CA LEU A 263 6.03 26.60 -25.42
C LEU A 263 5.78 27.10 -23.99
N THR A 264 5.91 26.22 -23.00
CA THR A 264 5.70 26.57 -21.60
C THR A 264 6.95 26.17 -20.80
N PRO A 265 7.92 27.07 -20.66
CA PRO A 265 9.10 26.79 -19.87
C PRO A 265 8.72 26.56 -18.39
N PRO A 266 9.49 25.74 -17.65
CA PRO A 266 9.27 25.55 -16.22
C PRO A 266 9.39 26.89 -15.49
N THR A 267 8.48 27.09 -14.55
CA THR A 267 8.39 28.31 -13.74
C THR A 267 9.16 28.17 -12.42
N SER A 268 9.64 26.97 -12.11
CA SER A 268 10.38 26.64 -10.90
C SER A 268 11.41 25.52 -11.20
N PRO A 269 12.55 25.49 -10.48
CA PRO A 269 13.54 24.43 -10.62
C PRO A 269 13.03 23.02 -10.29
N ASP A 270 11.96 22.94 -9.51
CA ASP A 270 11.35 21.68 -9.08
C ASP A 270 10.29 21.17 -10.07
N GLU A 271 10.04 21.91 -11.13
CA GLU A 271 9.01 21.57 -12.10
C GLU A 271 9.44 20.42 -13.01
N LEU A 272 8.52 19.52 -13.34
CA LEU A 272 8.79 18.39 -14.22
C LEU A 272 8.93 18.89 -15.68
N VAL A 273 10.15 18.76 -16.24
CA VAL A 273 10.54 19.41 -17.51
C VAL A 273 10.03 18.67 -18.76
N HIS A 274 9.78 17.35 -18.64
CA HIS A 274 9.38 16.52 -19.79
C HIS A 274 7.96 16.01 -19.74
N THR A 275 7.06 16.82 -19.14
CA THR A 275 5.64 16.47 -19.10
C THR A 275 4.95 16.86 -20.41
N ARG A 276 4.20 15.92 -20.94
CA ARG A 276 3.38 16.12 -22.14
C ARG A 276 1.91 15.95 -21.79
N PRO A 277 1.03 16.88 -22.15
CA PRO A 277 -0.40 16.75 -21.87
C PRO A 277 -1.00 15.42 -22.36
N GLY A 278 -0.54 14.95 -23.53
CA GLY A 278 -0.93 13.67 -24.11
C GLY A 278 -0.35 12.42 -23.44
N GLN A 279 0.64 12.54 -22.55
CA GLN A 279 1.37 11.42 -21.96
C GLN A 279 0.47 10.32 -21.38
N CYS A 280 -0.68 10.71 -20.82
CA CYS A 280 -1.66 9.81 -20.25
C CYS A 280 -2.73 9.35 -21.26
N HIS A 281 -2.98 10.15 -22.31
CA HIS A 281 -4.07 9.96 -23.26
C HIS A 281 -3.59 9.48 -24.63
N ASP A 282 -2.41 9.90 -25.09
CA ASP A 282 -1.84 9.55 -26.40
C ASP A 282 -1.27 8.13 -26.41
N ARG A 283 -2.11 7.19 -25.99
CA ARG A 283 -1.78 5.77 -25.93
C ARG A 283 -2.23 5.07 -27.21
N ARG A 284 -1.57 3.99 -27.54
CA ARG A 284 -1.85 3.13 -28.67
C ARG A 284 -2.33 1.74 -28.21
N PRO A 285 -3.54 1.64 -27.54
CA PRO A 285 -4.01 0.38 -26.95
C PRO A 285 -4.15 -0.75 -27.96
N GLU A 286 -4.35 -0.43 -29.25
CA GLU A 286 -4.37 -1.39 -30.34
C GLU A 286 -3.03 -2.17 -30.51
N LEU A 287 -1.92 -1.67 -29.92
CA LEU A 287 -0.61 -2.34 -29.92
C LEU A 287 -0.38 -3.19 -28.66
N TYR A 288 -1.28 -3.10 -27.66
CA TYR A 288 -1.08 -3.73 -26.35
C TYR A 288 -1.80 -5.06 -26.18
N GLY A 289 -2.22 -5.69 -27.29
CA GLY A 289 -2.95 -6.95 -27.24
C GLY A 289 -2.28 -8.04 -26.39
N LYS A 290 -0.93 -8.06 -26.35
CA LYS A 290 -0.18 -8.99 -25.50
C LYS A 290 -0.46 -8.86 -24.01
N LEU A 291 -0.79 -7.65 -23.53
CA LEU A 291 -1.09 -7.40 -22.11
C LEU A 291 -2.43 -8.01 -21.66
N VAL A 292 -3.32 -8.28 -22.60
CA VAL A 292 -4.67 -8.80 -22.30
C VAL A 292 -4.84 -10.27 -22.72
N GLU A 293 -3.77 -10.91 -23.16
CA GLU A 293 -3.81 -12.35 -23.41
C GLU A 293 -4.05 -13.12 -22.10
N PRO A 294 -4.98 -14.09 -22.10
CA PRO A 294 -5.23 -14.88 -20.92
C PRO A 294 -3.97 -15.60 -20.39
N GLN A 295 -3.80 -15.59 -19.08
CA GLN A 295 -2.75 -16.32 -18.37
C GLN A 295 -3.40 -17.45 -17.56
N PRO A 296 -3.69 -18.61 -18.17
CA PRO A 296 -4.48 -19.68 -17.54
C PRO A 296 -3.81 -20.26 -16.30
N ASP A 297 -2.49 -20.11 -16.18
CA ASP A 297 -1.72 -20.59 -15.04
C ASP A 297 -1.47 -19.50 -13.97
N ALA A 298 -2.03 -18.31 -14.14
CA ALA A 298 -1.96 -17.27 -13.13
C ALA A 298 -2.58 -17.76 -11.82
N PHE A 299 -1.82 -17.59 -10.72
CA PHE A 299 -2.21 -18.05 -9.36
C PHE A 299 -2.40 -19.57 -9.21
N ARG A 300 -2.02 -20.37 -10.23
CA ARG A 300 -1.89 -21.82 -10.10
C ARG A 300 -0.51 -22.15 -9.53
N TYR A 301 -0.51 -22.52 -8.28
CA TYR A 301 0.71 -22.91 -7.60
C TYR A 301 0.58 -24.37 -7.18
N ASN A 302 1.64 -25.15 -7.30
CA ASN A 302 1.64 -26.60 -7.06
C ASN A 302 1.03 -27.01 -5.71
N TYR A 303 1.14 -26.16 -4.67
CA TYR A 303 0.54 -26.47 -3.37
C TYR A 303 -1.00 -26.36 -3.35
N HIS A 304 -1.66 -25.78 -4.34
CA HIS A 304 -3.12 -25.89 -4.49
C HIS A 304 -3.55 -27.31 -4.84
N GLU A 305 -2.66 -28.10 -5.46
CA GLU A 305 -2.93 -29.48 -5.84
C GLU A 305 -2.64 -30.43 -4.68
N ASP A 306 -1.56 -30.17 -3.90
CA ASP A 306 -1.06 -31.05 -2.85
C ASP A 306 -1.43 -30.56 -1.41
N GLY A 307 -2.08 -29.43 -1.28
CA GLY A 307 -2.56 -28.90 -0.01
C GLY A 307 -1.48 -28.41 0.95
N LEU A 308 -1.82 -28.42 2.24
CA LEU A 308 -0.98 -27.93 3.34
C LEU A 308 0.35 -28.66 3.49
N GLU A 309 0.51 -29.86 2.97
CA GLU A 309 1.72 -30.69 3.15
C GLU A 309 2.90 -30.18 2.33
N THR A 310 2.68 -29.80 1.06
CA THR A 310 3.71 -29.17 0.22
C THR A 310 4.13 -27.84 0.81
N PHE A 311 3.17 -27.08 1.35
CA PHE A 311 3.47 -25.86 2.05
C PHE A 311 4.37 -26.08 3.28
N ARG A 312 4.07 -27.08 4.14
CA ARG A 312 4.87 -27.41 5.30
C ARG A 312 6.31 -27.76 4.92
N ARG A 313 6.50 -28.62 3.90
CA ARG A 313 7.83 -28.97 3.41
C ARG A 313 8.63 -27.75 2.94
N GLU A 314 8.01 -26.85 2.17
CA GLU A 314 8.70 -25.64 1.70
C GLU A 314 8.98 -24.66 2.84
N TYR A 315 8.06 -24.54 3.79
CA TYR A 315 8.27 -23.75 4.99
C TYR A 315 9.44 -24.26 5.81
N GLU A 316 9.48 -25.57 6.09
CA GLU A 316 10.57 -26.21 6.83
C GLU A 316 11.89 -26.07 6.08
N ARG A 317 11.91 -26.24 4.76
CA ARG A 317 13.07 -26.02 3.91
C ARG A 317 13.60 -24.60 4.00
N VAL A 318 12.72 -23.60 3.95
CA VAL A 318 13.10 -22.18 4.07
C VAL A 318 13.60 -21.84 5.47
N GLN A 319 13.01 -22.43 6.52
CA GLN A 319 13.47 -22.24 7.90
C GLN A 319 14.80 -22.95 8.17
N ALA A 320 15.03 -24.11 7.58
CA ALA A 320 16.28 -24.87 7.72
C ALA A 320 17.43 -24.30 6.89
N ALA A 321 17.13 -23.47 5.86
CA ALA A 321 18.16 -22.85 5.06
C ALA A 321 19.03 -21.92 5.92
N PRO A 322 20.37 -21.99 5.84
CA PRO A 322 21.24 -21.09 6.58
C PRO A 322 20.89 -19.66 6.20
N ARG A 323 20.59 -18.83 7.20
CA ARG A 323 20.33 -17.42 6.99
C ARG A 323 21.59 -16.78 6.41
N LEU A 324 21.55 -16.37 5.16
CA LEU A 324 22.65 -15.66 4.51
C LEU A 324 22.97 -14.42 5.35
N GLY A 325 24.08 -14.42 6.07
CA GLY A 325 24.59 -13.24 6.75
C GLY A 325 24.84 -13.33 8.26
N GLY A 326 24.84 -14.50 8.86
CA GLY A 326 25.39 -14.70 10.20
C GLY A 326 26.90 -14.89 10.16
N ARG A 327 27.67 -13.85 9.87
CA ARG A 327 29.04 -13.75 10.36
C ARG A 327 29.01 -12.86 11.60
N SER A 328 29.38 -13.50 12.72
CA SER A 328 29.66 -12.91 14.04
C SER A 328 30.38 -11.58 13.97
#